data_6b4223e8a60636e16af7aac41d7a9a73
#
_entry.id   6b4223e8a60636e16af7aac41d7a9a73
#
_cell.length_a   1.000
_cell.length_b   1.000
_cell.length_c   1.000
_cell.angle_alpha   90.00
_cell.angle_beta   90.00
_cell.angle_gamma   90.00
#
_symmetry.space_group_name_H-M   'P 1'
#
loop_
_entity.id
_entity.type
_entity.pdbx_description
1 polymer ?
#
loop_
_entity_poly.entity_id
_entity_poly.type
_entity_poly.pdbx_seq_one_letter_code
_entity_poly.pdbx_strand_id
1 'polypeptide(L)'
;EDYPLSNRFDEIDSLVIFDNVLIPWENVLFYRHTKAAVFIRATLHRYSAFAFVQRILKYADMMIGAALFNVRQTGLDKQQAVQEKLSQLAVYREGINAHLTAAIAMAEKSPNDLLMPNQSLLLTGRVHACSNLPAMMHIARELCGGQICVTPDFACFSDQESGPWLDKFYSINDDWVAEDRRKLLAYARDLLNSDYAGHRLTFQLFAQSPPFAHLGAVYRNFDWDNALDFVQHSANLSDRVKPEKKKATA
;
A
#
# COMPACT_ATOMS: atom_id res chain seq x y z
N GLU A 1 20.52 6.83 12.33
CA GLU A 1 20.05 6.20 13.56
C GLU A 1 18.58 6.53 13.86
N ASP A 2 18.16 7.79 13.77
CA ASP A 2 16.83 8.27 14.17
C ASP A 2 15.76 8.14 13.09
N TYR A 3 16.17 8.07 11.83
CA TYR A 3 15.31 7.96 10.65
C TYR A 3 15.81 6.83 9.72
N PRO A 4 15.68 5.55 10.15
CA PRO A 4 16.30 4.42 9.44
C PRO A 4 15.67 4.13 8.08
N LEU A 5 14.39 4.46 7.88
CA LEU A 5 13.68 4.26 6.62
C LEU A 5 13.92 5.41 5.66
N SER A 6 13.79 6.67 6.12
CA SER A 6 14.07 7.86 5.33
C SER A 6 15.47 7.82 4.72
N ASN A 7 16.47 7.47 5.52
CA ASN A 7 17.86 7.43 5.06
C ASN A 7 18.18 6.31 4.05
N ARG A 8 17.33 5.28 3.93
CA ARG A 8 17.59 4.13 3.07
C ARG A 8 16.66 4.01 1.88
N PHE A 9 15.42 4.47 2.03
CA PHE A 9 14.33 4.13 1.12
C PHE A 9 13.52 5.33 0.65
N ASP A 10 13.87 6.54 1.07
CA ASP A 10 13.20 7.72 0.55
C ASP A 10 13.59 7.96 -0.91
N GLU A 11 12.62 8.39 -1.69
CA GLU A 11 12.75 8.64 -3.12
C GLU A 11 12.72 10.14 -3.35
N ILE A 12 13.56 10.61 -4.27
CA ILE A 12 13.58 12.04 -4.64
C ILE A 12 12.59 12.23 -5.78
N ASP A 13 11.49 12.92 -5.51
CA ASP A 13 10.59 13.41 -6.54
C ASP A 13 11.11 14.74 -7.10
N SER A 14 11.14 14.86 -8.42
CA SER A 14 11.70 16.03 -9.10
C SER A 14 10.74 16.58 -10.13
N LEU A 15 10.66 17.89 -10.25
CA LEU A 15 10.07 18.57 -11.39
C LEU A 15 11.10 18.60 -12.52
N VAL A 16 10.78 17.96 -13.64
CA VAL A 16 11.64 17.95 -14.82
C VAL A 16 11.08 18.92 -15.86
N ILE A 17 11.90 19.88 -16.28
CA ILE A 17 11.56 20.88 -17.27
C ILE A 17 12.38 20.62 -18.53
N PHE A 18 11.68 20.39 -19.65
CA PHE A 18 12.30 20.26 -20.99
C PHE A 18 12.22 21.62 -21.68
N ASP A 19 13.35 22.29 -21.81
CA ASP A 19 13.46 23.55 -22.53
C ASP A 19 14.34 23.34 -23.77
N ASN A 20 13.70 23.28 -24.94
CA ASN A 20 14.34 23.12 -26.23
C ASN A 20 15.31 21.92 -26.34
N VAL A 21 14.94 20.80 -25.71
CA VAL A 21 15.75 19.57 -25.66
C VAL A 21 15.56 18.78 -26.97
N LEU A 22 16.66 18.47 -27.65
CA LEU A 22 16.66 17.60 -28.82
C LEU A 22 16.48 16.14 -28.36
N ILE A 23 15.42 15.47 -28.84
CA ILE A 23 15.19 14.02 -28.62
C ILE A 23 15.50 13.28 -29.92
N PRO A 24 16.57 12.46 -29.96
CA PRO A 24 16.88 11.63 -31.12
C PRO A 24 15.75 10.64 -31.42
N TRP A 25 15.51 10.35 -32.70
CA TRP A 25 14.44 9.45 -33.14
C TRP A 25 14.55 8.03 -32.54
N GLU A 26 15.74 7.57 -32.28
CA GLU A 26 15.99 6.28 -31.60
C GLU A 26 15.40 6.20 -30.19
N ASN A 27 15.19 7.35 -29.54
CA ASN A 27 14.55 7.44 -28.22
C ASN A 27 13.04 7.71 -28.29
N VAL A 28 12.45 7.78 -29.48
CA VAL A 28 11.02 8.02 -29.70
C VAL A 28 10.29 6.69 -29.86
N LEU A 29 9.57 6.26 -28.81
CA LEU A 29 8.82 5.00 -28.83
C LEU A 29 7.59 5.07 -29.75
N PHE A 30 6.91 6.20 -29.81
CA PHE A 30 5.82 6.47 -30.74
C PHE A 30 5.62 7.98 -30.92
N TYR A 31 5.21 8.40 -32.13
CA TYR A 31 4.98 9.79 -32.47
C TYR A 31 3.61 9.99 -33.10
N ARG A 32 2.81 10.92 -32.55
CA ARG A 32 1.45 11.26 -33.02
C ARG A 32 0.51 10.05 -33.15
N HIS A 33 0.78 8.96 -32.42
CA HIS A 33 -0.01 7.73 -32.45
C HIS A 33 -0.89 7.63 -31.22
N THR A 34 -2.01 8.35 -31.22
CA THR A 34 -2.91 8.45 -30.04
C THR A 34 -3.46 7.10 -29.58
N LYS A 35 -3.66 6.15 -30.52
CA LYS A 35 -4.09 4.78 -30.17
C LYS A 35 -3.05 4.03 -29.32
N ALA A 36 -1.77 4.32 -29.47
CA ALA A 36 -0.72 3.71 -28.66
C ALA A 36 -0.87 4.04 -27.16
N ALA A 37 -1.39 5.22 -26.82
CA ALA A 37 -1.65 5.61 -25.44
C ALA A 37 -2.67 4.70 -24.74
N VAL A 38 -3.61 4.12 -25.49
CA VAL A 38 -4.59 3.15 -24.95
C VAL A 38 -3.89 1.85 -24.54
N PHE A 39 -2.93 1.39 -25.35
CA PHE A 39 -2.16 0.18 -25.04
C PHE A 39 -1.25 0.33 -23.82
N ILE A 40 -0.72 1.54 -23.56
CA ILE A 40 0.06 1.81 -22.34
C ILE A 40 -0.78 1.52 -21.09
N ARG A 41 -2.05 1.92 -21.10
CA ARG A 41 -2.96 1.64 -19.97
C ARG A 41 -3.25 0.14 -19.83
N ALA A 42 -3.45 -0.56 -20.91
CA ALA A 42 -3.78 -1.99 -20.90
C ALA A 42 -2.58 -2.89 -20.52
N THR A 43 -1.36 -2.43 -20.73
CA THR A 43 -0.13 -3.21 -20.52
C THR A 43 0.71 -2.64 -19.38
N LEU A 44 1.39 -1.51 -19.60
CA LEU A 44 2.34 -0.93 -18.65
C LEU A 44 1.69 -0.64 -17.28
N HIS A 45 0.51 -0.04 -17.27
CA HIS A 45 -0.19 0.25 -16.01
C HIS A 45 -0.64 -1.02 -15.26
N ARG A 46 -0.90 -2.11 -15.99
CA ARG A 46 -1.23 -3.41 -15.38
C ARG A 46 -0.03 -3.96 -14.61
N TYR A 47 1.15 -3.98 -15.20
CA TYR A 47 2.37 -4.43 -14.52
C TYR A 47 2.80 -3.50 -13.39
N SER A 48 2.73 -2.19 -13.61
CA SER A 48 3.07 -1.24 -12.55
C SER A 48 2.09 -1.30 -11.38
N ALA A 49 0.79 -1.53 -11.63
CA ALA A 49 -0.20 -1.75 -10.58
C ALA A 49 0.11 -2.99 -9.74
N PHE A 50 0.59 -4.07 -10.37
CA PHE A 50 0.99 -5.28 -9.66
C PHE A 50 2.15 -5.01 -8.68
N ALA A 51 3.24 -4.42 -9.17
CA ALA A 51 4.39 -4.06 -8.34
C ALA A 51 4.00 -3.08 -7.22
N PHE A 52 3.07 -2.18 -7.50
CA PHE A 52 2.58 -1.19 -6.56
C PHE A 52 1.77 -1.81 -5.41
N VAL A 53 0.84 -2.71 -5.71
CA VAL A 53 0.06 -3.43 -4.68
C VAL A 53 0.97 -4.33 -3.85
N GLN A 54 1.99 -4.93 -4.47
CA GLN A 54 3.00 -5.71 -3.75
C GLN A 54 3.81 -4.85 -2.76
N ARG A 55 4.14 -3.60 -3.13
CA ARG A 55 4.79 -2.66 -2.20
C ARG A 55 3.90 -2.31 -1.01
N ILE A 56 2.60 -2.10 -1.22
CA ILE A 56 1.66 -1.85 -0.11
C ILE A 56 1.55 -3.07 0.79
N LEU A 57 1.57 -4.30 0.25
CA LEU A 57 1.61 -5.52 1.04
C LEU A 57 2.81 -5.54 2.00
N LYS A 58 4.01 -5.17 1.50
CA LYS A 58 5.21 -5.07 2.33
C LYS A 58 5.13 -3.95 3.35
N TYR A 59 4.52 -2.83 2.99
CA TYR A 59 4.28 -1.75 3.93
C TYR A 59 3.32 -2.19 5.07
N ALA A 60 2.30 -3.00 4.76
CA ALA A 60 1.43 -3.61 5.77
C ALA A 60 2.20 -4.56 6.71
N ASP A 61 3.11 -5.38 6.18
CA ASP A 61 4.00 -6.24 6.99
C ASP A 61 4.85 -5.38 7.97
N MET A 62 5.39 -4.24 7.52
CA MET A 62 6.16 -3.33 8.36
C MET A 62 5.31 -2.71 9.48
N MET A 63 4.09 -2.27 9.17
CA MET A 63 3.15 -1.73 10.17
C MET A 63 2.79 -2.78 11.22
N ILE A 64 2.46 -4.00 10.80
CA ILE A 64 2.15 -5.11 11.70
C ILE A 64 3.35 -5.43 12.58
N GLY A 65 4.54 -5.53 12.00
CA GLY A 65 5.76 -5.82 12.73
C GLY A 65 6.07 -4.80 13.81
N ALA A 66 6.06 -3.51 13.48
CA ALA A 66 6.30 -2.42 14.42
C ALA A 66 5.27 -2.41 15.56
N ALA A 67 3.98 -2.53 15.22
CA ALA A 67 2.89 -2.58 16.20
C ALA A 67 3.01 -3.79 17.13
N LEU A 68 3.22 -4.98 16.57
CA LEU A 68 3.31 -6.23 17.32
C LEU A 68 4.50 -6.24 18.28
N PHE A 69 5.67 -5.78 17.83
CA PHE A 69 6.84 -5.65 18.71
C PHE A 69 6.56 -4.71 19.89
N ASN A 70 5.94 -3.55 19.60
CA ASN A 70 5.65 -2.59 20.67
C ASN A 70 4.66 -3.16 21.70
N VAL A 71 3.56 -3.78 21.28
CA VAL A 71 2.56 -4.30 22.22
C VAL A 71 3.06 -5.51 23.00
N ARG A 72 3.95 -6.33 22.44
CA ARG A 72 4.58 -7.45 23.16
C ARG A 72 5.56 -6.98 24.20
N GLN A 73 6.44 -6.02 23.89
CA GLN A 73 7.39 -5.50 24.88
C GLN A 73 6.69 -4.80 26.05
N THR A 74 5.51 -4.22 25.82
CA THR A 74 4.71 -3.54 26.85
C THR A 74 3.70 -4.46 27.54
N GLY A 75 3.59 -5.73 27.11
CA GLY A 75 2.64 -6.72 27.66
C GLY A 75 1.18 -6.44 27.31
N LEU A 76 0.92 -5.53 26.36
CA LEU A 76 -0.44 -5.16 25.93
C LEU A 76 -1.05 -6.14 24.92
N ASP A 77 -0.27 -7.06 24.37
CA ASP A 77 -0.71 -8.08 23.41
C ASP A 77 -1.76 -9.05 23.95
N LYS A 78 -1.93 -9.11 25.27
CA LYS A 78 -2.95 -9.91 25.98
C LYS A 78 -4.31 -9.21 26.09
N GLN A 79 -4.37 -7.93 25.79
CA GLN A 79 -5.59 -7.13 25.86
C GLN A 79 -6.46 -7.38 24.62
N GLN A 80 -7.75 -7.70 24.82
CA GLN A 80 -8.68 -7.96 23.71
C GLN A 80 -8.75 -6.82 22.70
N ALA A 81 -8.84 -5.58 23.16
CA ALA A 81 -8.90 -4.41 22.28
C ALA A 81 -7.63 -4.26 21.40
N VAL A 82 -6.48 -4.68 21.91
CA VAL A 82 -5.21 -4.70 21.14
C VAL A 82 -5.23 -5.83 20.11
N GLN A 83 -5.70 -7.02 20.51
CA GLN A 83 -5.85 -8.16 19.59
C GLN A 83 -6.82 -7.86 18.45
N GLU A 84 -7.92 -7.18 18.71
CA GLU A 84 -8.87 -6.75 17.67
C GLU A 84 -8.22 -5.80 16.67
N LYS A 85 -7.43 -4.83 17.11
CA LYS A 85 -6.68 -3.92 16.23
C LYS A 85 -5.59 -4.64 15.40
N LEU A 86 -4.85 -5.54 16.02
CA LEU A 86 -3.88 -6.39 15.31
C LEU A 86 -4.57 -7.26 14.26
N SER A 87 -5.75 -7.80 14.59
CA SER A 87 -6.56 -8.60 13.65
C SER A 87 -7.04 -7.77 12.45
N GLN A 88 -7.42 -6.50 12.66
CA GLN A 88 -7.77 -5.60 11.57
C GLN A 88 -6.60 -5.39 10.60
N LEU A 89 -5.39 -5.18 11.13
CA LEU A 89 -4.17 -5.08 10.31
C LEU A 89 -3.90 -6.38 9.54
N ALA A 90 -4.08 -7.53 10.20
CA ALA A 90 -3.89 -8.85 9.56
C ALA A 90 -4.91 -9.09 8.44
N VAL A 91 -6.21 -8.79 8.67
CA VAL A 91 -7.27 -8.89 7.64
C VAL A 91 -6.97 -7.99 6.45
N TYR A 92 -6.52 -6.77 6.70
CA TYR A 92 -6.11 -5.86 5.64
C TYR A 92 -4.96 -6.44 4.80
N ARG A 93 -3.91 -6.89 5.46
CA ARG A 93 -2.75 -7.51 4.81
C ARG A 93 -3.13 -8.72 4.00
N GLU A 94 -3.93 -9.63 4.58
CA GLU A 94 -4.36 -10.86 3.89
C GLU A 94 -5.32 -10.55 2.73
N GLY A 95 -6.16 -9.53 2.83
CA GLY A 95 -6.98 -9.05 1.72
C GLY A 95 -6.15 -8.63 0.52
N ILE A 96 -5.05 -7.89 0.74
CA ILE A 96 -4.11 -7.51 -0.32
C ILE A 96 -3.45 -8.76 -0.94
N ASN A 97 -2.97 -9.66 -0.08
CA ASN A 97 -2.31 -10.90 -0.51
C ASN A 97 -3.23 -11.80 -1.34
N ALA A 98 -4.49 -11.93 -0.92
CA ALA A 98 -5.50 -12.70 -1.65
C ALA A 98 -5.74 -12.16 -3.07
N HIS A 99 -5.87 -10.84 -3.23
CA HIS A 99 -6.03 -10.22 -4.55
C HIS A 99 -4.81 -10.41 -5.44
N LEU A 100 -3.59 -10.26 -4.90
CA LEU A 100 -2.37 -10.53 -5.66
C LEU A 100 -2.27 -11.99 -6.10
N THR A 101 -2.53 -12.91 -5.19
CA THR A 101 -2.51 -14.35 -5.47
C THR A 101 -3.55 -14.74 -6.51
N ALA A 102 -4.78 -14.23 -6.38
CA ALA A 102 -5.83 -14.48 -7.36
C ALA A 102 -5.50 -13.86 -8.73
N ALA A 103 -4.92 -12.65 -8.77
CA ALA A 103 -4.51 -12.02 -10.01
C ALA A 103 -3.41 -12.81 -10.76
N ILE A 104 -2.52 -13.47 -10.02
CA ILE A 104 -1.50 -14.37 -10.60
C ILE A 104 -2.16 -15.68 -11.08
N ALA A 105 -2.98 -16.30 -10.22
CA ALA A 105 -3.61 -17.61 -10.54
C ALA A 105 -4.53 -17.53 -11.77
N MET A 106 -5.17 -16.37 -11.98
CA MET A 106 -6.04 -16.08 -13.12
C MET A 106 -5.37 -15.18 -14.16
N ALA A 107 -4.05 -15.28 -14.30
CA ALA A 107 -3.30 -14.49 -15.26
C ALA A 107 -3.76 -14.75 -16.70
N GLU A 108 -3.71 -13.71 -17.52
CA GLU A 108 -4.18 -13.70 -18.90
C GLU A 108 -2.99 -13.57 -19.87
N LYS A 109 -3.10 -14.14 -21.05
CA LYS A 109 -2.11 -13.92 -22.10
C LYS A 109 -2.46 -12.69 -22.96
N SER A 110 -1.48 -11.84 -23.20
CA SER A 110 -1.60 -10.76 -24.16
C SER A 110 -1.62 -11.31 -25.60
N PRO A 111 -2.01 -10.50 -26.59
CA PRO A 111 -1.90 -10.89 -28.01
C PRO A 111 -0.48 -11.34 -28.44
N ASN A 112 0.54 -10.85 -27.75
CA ASN A 112 1.95 -11.22 -27.98
C ASN A 112 2.44 -12.34 -27.05
N ASP A 113 1.54 -13.13 -26.50
CA ASP A 113 1.81 -14.28 -25.62
C ASP A 113 2.52 -13.92 -24.29
N LEU A 114 2.51 -12.66 -23.88
CA LEU A 114 3.04 -12.23 -22.58
C LEU A 114 2.01 -12.52 -21.48
N LEU A 115 2.46 -13.12 -20.41
CA LEU A 115 1.62 -13.40 -19.24
C LEU A 115 1.39 -12.11 -18.46
N MET A 116 0.13 -11.76 -18.22
CA MET A 116 -0.29 -10.55 -17.50
C MET A 116 -1.18 -10.92 -16.32
N PRO A 117 -1.02 -10.28 -15.14
CA PRO A 117 -1.93 -10.51 -14.02
C PRO A 117 -3.36 -10.16 -14.42
N ASN A 118 -4.35 -10.89 -13.86
CA ASN A 118 -5.75 -10.59 -14.13
C ASN A 118 -6.09 -9.15 -13.75
N GLN A 119 -6.64 -8.40 -14.72
CA GLN A 119 -6.84 -6.95 -14.57
C GLN A 119 -7.90 -6.60 -13.54
N SER A 120 -9.02 -7.29 -13.54
CA SER A 120 -10.14 -7.00 -12.63
C SER A 120 -9.75 -7.23 -11.17
N LEU A 121 -9.14 -8.37 -10.88
CA LEU A 121 -8.68 -8.74 -9.54
C LEU A 121 -7.58 -7.81 -9.04
N LEU A 122 -6.65 -7.44 -9.91
CA LEU A 122 -5.56 -6.52 -9.57
C LEU A 122 -6.08 -5.12 -9.25
N LEU A 123 -6.99 -4.57 -10.06
CA LEU A 123 -7.58 -3.26 -9.82
C LEU A 123 -8.42 -3.23 -8.54
N THR A 124 -9.18 -4.29 -8.26
CA THR A 124 -9.93 -4.44 -7.00
C THR A 124 -8.99 -4.49 -5.81
N GLY A 125 -7.91 -5.27 -5.90
CA GLY A 125 -6.86 -5.32 -4.88
C GLY A 125 -6.19 -3.97 -4.64
N ARG A 126 -5.97 -3.19 -5.70
CA ARG A 126 -5.43 -1.84 -5.58
C ARG A 126 -6.40 -0.91 -4.83
N VAL A 127 -7.68 -0.92 -5.18
CA VAL A 127 -8.70 -0.12 -4.47
C VAL A 127 -8.75 -0.52 -3.00
N HIS A 128 -8.79 -1.82 -2.71
CA HIS A 128 -8.77 -2.33 -1.34
C HIS A 128 -7.54 -1.82 -0.57
N ALA A 129 -6.35 -1.95 -1.15
CA ALA A 129 -5.10 -1.54 -0.52
C ALA A 129 -5.06 -0.03 -0.25
N CYS A 130 -5.36 0.80 -1.25
CA CYS A 130 -5.24 2.25 -1.13
C CYS A 130 -6.32 2.87 -0.24
N SER A 131 -7.58 2.41 -0.36
CA SER A 131 -8.69 3.00 0.39
C SER A 131 -8.61 2.76 1.89
N ASN A 132 -7.99 1.65 2.30
CA ASN A 132 -7.86 1.31 3.71
C ASN A 132 -6.52 1.74 4.33
N LEU A 133 -5.52 2.09 3.53
CA LEU A 133 -4.17 2.41 4.02
C LEU A 133 -4.16 3.50 5.11
N PRO A 134 -4.87 4.65 4.96
CA PRO A 134 -4.85 5.69 6.00
C PRO A 134 -5.36 5.20 7.36
N ALA A 135 -6.44 4.42 7.35
CA ALA A 135 -7.01 3.84 8.58
C ALA A 135 -6.06 2.82 9.21
N MET A 136 -5.40 1.99 8.40
CA MET A 136 -4.44 1.00 8.89
C MET A 136 -3.18 1.65 9.46
N MET A 137 -2.70 2.72 8.85
CA MET A 137 -1.61 3.53 9.41
C MET A 137 -2.00 4.15 10.75
N HIS A 138 -3.25 4.60 10.89
CA HIS A 138 -3.76 5.11 12.16
C HIS A 138 -3.78 4.03 13.24
N ILE A 139 -4.30 2.84 12.95
CA ILE A 139 -4.32 1.69 13.88
C ILE A 139 -2.89 1.31 14.30
N ALA A 140 -1.96 1.22 13.34
CA ALA A 140 -0.57 0.91 13.65
C ALA A 140 0.07 1.98 14.55
N ARG A 141 -0.23 3.27 14.32
CA ARG A 141 0.23 4.38 15.16
C ARG A 141 -0.31 4.28 16.58
N GLU A 142 -1.59 3.97 16.75
CA GLU A 142 -2.18 3.76 18.09
C GLU A 142 -1.51 2.60 18.82
N LEU A 143 -1.24 1.48 18.14
CA LEU A 143 -0.57 0.31 18.73
C LEU A 143 0.91 0.57 19.06
N CYS A 144 1.58 1.45 18.32
CA CYS A 144 2.94 1.91 18.64
C CYS A 144 2.97 2.91 19.82
N GLY A 145 1.84 3.56 20.10
CA GLY A 145 1.67 4.47 21.24
C GLY A 145 2.37 5.82 21.08
N GLY A 146 2.17 6.71 22.04
CA GLY A 146 2.74 8.07 22.03
C GLY A 146 4.26 8.12 22.12
N GLN A 147 4.91 7.05 22.54
CA GLN A 147 6.37 6.96 22.68
C GLN A 147 7.09 7.20 21.34
N ILE A 148 6.49 6.87 20.21
CA ILE A 148 7.08 7.15 18.90
C ILE A 148 7.31 8.65 18.63
N CYS A 149 6.54 9.52 19.28
CA CYS A 149 6.71 10.98 19.16
C CYS A 149 7.77 11.55 20.11
N VAL A 150 7.88 10.97 21.31
CA VAL A 150 8.69 11.54 22.41
C VAL A 150 10.01 10.79 22.65
N THR A 151 10.30 9.76 21.89
CA THR A 151 11.59 9.04 21.98
C THR A 151 12.74 10.01 21.69
N PRO A 152 13.71 10.17 22.62
CA PRO A 152 14.88 10.98 22.38
C PRO A 152 15.70 10.48 21.20
N ASP A 153 16.43 11.38 20.58
CA ASP A 153 17.34 11.05 19.49
C ASP A 153 18.57 10.28 19.97
N PHE A 154 19.23 9.59 19.08
CA PHE A 154 20.42 8.78 19.36
C PHE A 154 21.51 9.58 20.10
N ALA A 155 21.66 10.87 19.78
CA ALA A 155 22.61 11.73 20.47
C ALA A 155 22.39 11.77 21.98
N CYS A 156 21.14 11.76 22.45
CA CYS A 156 20.84 11.75 23.89
C CYS A 156 21.25 10.43 24.55
N PHE A 157 21.13 9.30 23.87
CA PHE A 157 21.58 8.00 24.38
C PHE A 157 23.09 7.85 24.40
N SER A 158 23.81 8.61 23.56
CA SER A 158 25.26 8.63 23.46
C SER A 158 25.91 9.67 24.36
N ASP A 159 25.12 10.55 24.96
CA ASP A 159 25.60 11.62 25.81
C ASP A 159 26.00 11.10 27.21
N GLN A 160 27.06 11.68 27.78
CA GLN A 160 27.64 11.22 29.06
C GLN A 160 26.72 11.47 30.27
N GLU A 161 25.91 12.52 30.22
CA GLU A 161 25.02 12.90 31.31
C GLU A 161 23.65 12.19 31.20
N SER A 162 23.03 12.22 30.02
CA SER A 162 21.67 11.68 29.80
C SER A 162 21.66 10.18 29.49
N GLY A 163 22.69 9.68 28.83
CA GLY A 163 22.77 8.27 28.39
C GLY A 163 22.53 7.26 29.51
N PRO A 164 23.22 7.33 30.67
CA PRO A 164 23.00 6.39 31.77
C PRO A 164 21.57 6.37 32.33
N TRP A 165 20.89 7.52 32.31
CA TRP A 165 19.49 7.60 32.70
C TRP A 165 18.57 6.97 31.68
N LEU A 166 18.83 7.20 30.40
CA LEU A 166 18.06 6.57 29.31
C LEU A 166 18.25 5.07 29.30
N ASP A 167 19.46 4.56 29.47
CA ASP A 167 19.74 3.12 29.57
C ASP A 167 18.92 2.50 30.71
N LYS A 168 18.86 3.16 31.85
CA LYS A 168 18.12 2.68 33.01
C LYS A 168 16.61 2.71 32.83
N PHE A 169 16.04 3.79 32.28
CA PHE A 169 14.60 4.01 32.25
C PHE A 169 13.93 3.65 30.93
N TYR A 170 14.70 3.51 29.84
CA TYR A 170 14.19 3.03 28.55
C TYR A 170 14.16 1.52 28.43
N SER A 171 14.99 0.82 29.21
CA SER A 171 14.90 -0.64 29.32
C SER A 171 13.57 -1.04 29.97
N ILE A 172 12.92 -2.08 29.46
CA ILE A 172 11.65 -2.61 30.03
C ILE A 172 11.95 -3.81 30.92
N ASN A 173 12.81 -4.69 30.45
CA ASN A 173 13.28 -5.91 31.12
C ASN A 173 14.60 -6.38 30.48
N ASP A 174 15.12 -7.51 30.92
CA ASP A 174 16.39 -8.05 30.42
C ASP A 174 16.36 -8.39 28.93
N ASP A 175 15.17 -8.71 28.37
CA ASP A 175 14.98 -9.03 26.95
C ASP A 175 14.89 -7.77 26.07
N TRP A 176 14.59 -6.60 26.68
CA TRP A 176 14.37 -5.33 25.97
C TRP A 176 15.24 -4.23 26.56
N VAL A 177 16.49 -4.22 26.15
CA VAL A 177 17.44 -3.16 26.50
C VAL A 177 17.08 -1.83 25.83
N ALA A 178 17.54 -0.74 26.44
CA ALA A 178 17.19 0.63 26.00
C ALA A 178 17.48 0.87 24.52
N GLU A 179 18.62 0.39 24.02
CA GLU A 179 19.04 0.58 22.61
C GLU A 179 18.09 -0.10 21.62
N ASP A 180 17.66 -1.34 21.88
CA ASP A 180 16.74 -2.04 21.00
C ASP A 180 15.34 -1.40 21.01
N ARG A 181 14.90 -0.94 22.19
CA ARG A 181 13.66 -0.19 22.30
C ARG A 181 13.72 1.14 21.54
N ARG A 182 14.81 1.90 21.69
CA ARG A 182 15.03 3.14 20.95
C ARG A 182 14.97 2.89 19.43
N LYS A 183 15.67 1.86 18.95
CA LYS A 183 15.67 1.48 17.52
C LYS A 183 14.26 1.17 17.02
N LEU A 184 13.49 0.40 17.77
CA LEU A 184 12.10 0.08 17.42
C LEU A 184 11.22 1.33 17.35
N LEU A 185 11.32 2.22 18.36
CA LEU A 185 10.51 3.44 18.39
C LEU A 185 10.94 4.45 17.31
N ALA A 186 12.24 4.56 17.03
CA ALA A 186 12.74 5.35 15.90
C ALA A 186 12.27 4.81 14.55
N TYR A 187 12.28 3.49 14.37
CA TYR A 187 11.73 2.84 13.18
C TYR A 187 10.22 3.11 13.04
N ALA A 188 9.45 2.94 14.10
CA ALA A 188 8.00 3.17 14.10
C ALA A 188 7.67 4.66 13.86
N ARG A 189 8.44 5.59 14.44
CA ARG A 189 8.34 7.03 14.18
C ARG A 189 8.54 7.34 12.71
N ASP A 190 9.60 6.81 12.14
CA ASP A 190 9.95 7.04 10.74
C ASP A 190 8.91 6.43 9.78
N LEU A 191 8.40 5.24 10.10
CA LEU A 191 7.36 4.57 9.33
C LEU A 191 6.01 5.29 9.34
N LEU A 192 5.64 5.93 10.46
CA LEU A 192 4.25 6.34 10.72
C LEU A 192 4.06 7.86 10.93
N ASN A 193 5.11 8.59 11.32
CA ASN A 193 4.99 9.99 11.77
C ASN A 193 6.03 10.95 11.18
N SER A 194 6.98 10.48 10.38
CA SER A 194 7.99 11.35 9.75
C SER A 194 7.49 11.97 8.43
N ASP A 195 8.27 12.85 7.86
CA ASP A 195 8.05 13.37 6.50
C ASP A 195 8.04 12.23 5.47
N TYR A 196 8.90 11.23 5.66
CA TYR A 196 8.88 10.00 4.87
C TYR A 196 7.53 9.28 4.94
N ALA A 197 6.93 9.15 6.13
CA ALA A 197 5.61 8.54 6.28
C ALA A 197 4.53 9.30 5.51
N GLY A 198 4.55 10.63 5.56
CA GLY A 198 3.64 11.50 4.82
C GLY A 198 3.83 11.39 3.31
N HIS A 199 5.07 11.42 2.85
CA HIS A 199 5.44 11.23 1.45
C HIS A 199 4.98 9.86 0.96
N ARG A 200 5.28 8.78 1.68
CA ARG A 200 4.86 7.42 1.32
C ARG A 200 3.34 7.25 1.28
N LEU A 201 2.60 7.79 2.23
CA LEU A 201 1.14 7.76 2.19
C LEU A 201 0.60 8.44 0.93
N THR A 202 1.07 9.65 0.64
CA THR A 202 0.67 10.42 -0.53
C THR A 202 1.01 9.68 -1.82
N PHE A 203 2.24 9.18 -1.91
CA PHE A 203 2.71 8.39 -3.05
C PHE A 203 1.84 7.13 -3.27
N GLN A 204 1.56 6.37 -2.21
CA GLN A 204 0.72 5.17 -2.31
C GLN A 204 -0.72 5.48 -2.74
N LEU A 205 -1.26 6.62 -2.37
CA LEU A 205 -2.61 6.99 -2.77
C LEU A 205 -2.70 7.49 -4.22
N PHE A 206 -1.69 8.22 -4.72
CA PHE A 206 -1.80 9.00 -5.95
C PHE A 206 -0.85 8.61 -7.09
N ALA A 207 0.21 7.84 -6.84
CA ALA A 207 1.31 7.61 -7.78
C ALA A 207 0.92 7.09 -9.18
N GLN A 208 -0.19 6.41 -9.33
CA GLN A 208 -0.62 5.90 -10.63
C GLN A 208 -1.88 6.59 -11.18
N SER A 209 -2.73 7.06 -10.30
CA SER A 209 -3.97 7.78 -10.62
C SER A 209 -4.67 8.19 -9.33
N PRO A 210 -5.51 9.20 -9.34
CA PRO A 210 -6.38 9.51 -8.21
C PRO A 210 -7.32 8.34 -7.87
N PRO A 211 -7.74 8.19 -6.61
CA PRO A 211 -8.59 7.08 -6.16
C PRO A 211 -9.88 6.88 -6.99
N PHE A 212 -10.53 7.97 -7.43
CA PHE A 212 -11.74 7.88 -8.25
C PHE A 212 -11.50 7.21 -9.61
N ALA A 213 -10.30 7.37 -10.18
CA ALA A 213 -9.96 6.75 -11.46
C ALA A 213 -9.80 5.22 -11.33
N HIS A 214 -9.33 4.74 -10.18
CA HIS A 214 -9.27 3.31 -9.88
C HIS A 214 -10.67 2.71 -9.70
N LEU A 215 -11.56 3.40 -8.97
CA LEU A 215 -12.97 2.99 -8.84
C LEU A 215 -13.66 2.95 -10.20
N GLY A 216 -13.45 3.97 -11.04
CA GLY A 216 -13.97 3.97 -12.40
C GLY A 216 -13.41 2.82 -13.27
N ALA A 217 -12.17 2.39 -13.04
CA ALA A 217 -11.60 1.24 -13.71
C ALA A 217 -12.22 -0.09 -13.23
N VAL A 218 -12.46 -0.24 -11.93
CA VAL A 218 -13.19 -1.40 -11.38
C VAL A 218 -14.59 -1.45 -11.96
N TYR A 219 -15.32 -0.33 -11.99
CA TYR A 219 -16.67 -0.28 -12.57
C TYR A 219 -16.72 -0.74 -14.03
N ARG A 220 -15.73 -0.40 -14.84
CA ARG A 220 -15.67 -0.80 -16.25
C ARG A 220 -15.30 -2.26 -16.48
N ASN A 221 -14.61 -2.90 -15.52
CA ASN A 221 -14.08 -4.25 -15.67
C ASN A 221 -14.85 -5.31 -14.87
N PHE A 222 -15.77 -4.90 -14.01
CA PHE A 222 -16.59 -5.84 -13.23
C PHE A 222 -17.68 -6.44 -14.10
N ASP A 223 -17.95 -7.73 -13.92
CA ASP A 223 -19.02 -8.45 -14.59
C ASP A 223 -20.39 -8.19 -13.90
N TRP A 224 -21.00 -7.09 -14.30
CA TRP A 224 -22.31 -6.68 -13.78
C TRP A 224 -23.42 -7.60 -14.27
N ASP A 225 -23.30 -8.18 -15.47
CA ASP A 225 -24.35 -8.99 -16.09
C ASP A 225 -24.58 -10.26 -15.29
N ASN A 226 -23.53 -10.91 -14.78
CA ASN A 226 -23.64 -12.09 -13.92
C ASN A 226 -24.48 -11.80 -12.65
N ALA A 227 -24.29 -10.65 -12.02
CA ALA A 227 -25.09 -10.27 -10.84
C ALA A 227 -26.56 -10.02 -11.19
N LEU A 228 -26.80 -9.38 -12.34
CA LEU A 228 -28.16 -9.12 -12.84
C LEU A 228 -28.87 -10.40 -13.23
N ASP A 229 -28.20 -11.31 -13.92
CA ASP A 229 -28.75 -12.62 -14.33
C ASP A 229 -29.13 -13.45 -13.11
N PHE A 230 -28.33 -13.43 -12.04
CA PHE A 230 -28.66 -14.11 -10.79
C PHE A 230 -29.98 -13.62 -10.18
N VAL A 231 -30.17 -12.30 -10.10
CA VAL A 231 -31.39 -11.70 -9.57
C VAL A 231 -32.58 -11.97 -10.52
N GLN A 232 -32.35 -11.84 -11.83
CA GLN A 232 -33.35 -12.13 -12.86
C GLN A 232 -33.97 -13.52 -12.67
N HIS A 233 -33.13 -14.53 -12.47
CA HIS A 233 -33.58 -15.91 -12.27
C HIS A 233 -34.20 -16.14 -10.89
N SER A 234 -33.55 -15.67 -9.82
CA SER A 234 -34.01 -15.94 -8.46
C SER A 234 -35.30 -15.21 -8.09
N ALA A 235 -35.54 -14.03 -8.64
CA ALA A 235 -36.75 -13.25 -8.45
C ALA A 235 -37.81 -13.52 -9.52
N ASN A 236 -37.55 -14.41 -10.49
CA ASN A 236 -38.42 -14.72 -11.61
C ASN A 236 -38.93 -13.47 -12.34
N LEU A 237 -38.02 -12.53 -12.60
CA LEU A 237 -38.35 -11.28 -13.28
C LEU A 237 -38.66 -11.54 -14.76
N SER A 238 -39.61 -10.79 -15.29
CA SER A 238 -39.96 -10.86 -16.72
C SER A 238 -38.81 -10.39 -17.61
N ASP A 239 -38.73 -10.93 -18.84
CA ASP A 239 -37.73 -10.53 -19.84
C ASP A 239 -37.74 -9.05 -20.22
N ARG A 240 -38.78 -8.33 -19.83
CA ARG A 240 -38.90 -6.87 -20.06
C ARG A 240 -37.95 -6.04 -19.19
N VAL A 241 -37.41 -6.65 -18.13
CA VAL A 241 -36.51 -5.97 -17.17
C VAL A 241 -35.02 -6.23 -17.50
N LYS A 242 -34.72 -6.90 -18.63
CA LYS A 242 -33.33 -7.13 -19.04
C LYS A 242 -32.59 -5.82 -19.26
N PRO A 243 -31.47 -5.59 -18.58
CA PRO A 243 -30.64 -4.43 -18.83
C PRO A 243 -30.14 -4.45 -20.28
N GLU A 244 -30.01 -3.28 -20.89
CA GLU A 244 -29.40 -3.16 -22.20
C GLU A 244 -27.96 -3.72 -22.17
N LYS A 245 -27.69 -4.78 -22.95
CA LYS A 245 -26.35 -5.30 -23.11
C LYS A 245 -25.45 -4.19 -23.69
N LYS A 246 -24.50 -3.70 -22.93
CA LYS A 246 -23.48 -2.80 -23.47
C LYS A 246 -22.78 -3.51 -24.62
N LYS A 247 -22.89 -2.95 -25.83
CA LYS A 247 -22.10 -3.38 -26.99
C LYS A 247 -20.64 -3.31 -26.55
N ALA A 248 -19.94 -4.46 -26.63
CA ALA A 248 -18.50 -4.50 -26.44
C ALA A 248 -17.87 -3.47 -27.39
N THR A 249 -17.36 -2.38 -26.84
CA THR A 249 -16.55 -1.43 -27.59
C THR A 249 -15.22 -2.13 -27.88
N ALA A 250 -15.05 -2.51 -29.13
CA ALA A 250 -13.84 -3.10 -29.69
C ALA A 250 -12.62 -2.18 -29.55
#